data_9708ac5d08689aa428459f9f25ddf4fa
#
_entry.id   9708ac5d08689aa428459f9f25ddf4fa
#
_cell.length_a   1.000
_cell.length_b   1.000
_cell.length_c   1.000
_cell.angle_alpha   90.00
_cell.angle_beta   90.00
_cell.angle_gamma   90.00
#
_symmetry.space_group_name_H-M   'P 1'
#
loop_
_entity.id
_entity.type
_entity.pdbx_description
1 polymer ?
#
loop_
_entity_poly.entity_id
_entity_poly.type
_entity_poly.pdbx_seq_one_letter_code
_entity_poly.pdbx_strand_id
1 'polypeptide(L)'
;MNLLTLLLTTLTLLPTPSYTQESSTSSSDEDTSSTSSFTVTAYRSNSPINNLALTIFSGRFYLGGRTSSYCPPGVASEGECPPGNETIIVGDNGLSVSVPGGQQIYILSTGALSFTAPHSAYMPPGSSTGPFSYTPGTPYGSWNYTGSPGGFIACPVKGGAGGGGRWIVYVNWKNATVPGGNVNECLGFGARAWGRNASVGAWEYI
;
A
#
# COMPACT_ATOMS: atom_id res chain seq x y z
N MET A 1 51.64 78.40 -26.71
CA MET A 1 50.62 79.00 -25.83
C MET A 1 49.49 77.99 -25.74
N ASN A 2 49.54 77.10 -24.71
CA ASN A 2 48.56 76.04 -24.53
C ASN A 2 47.67 76.43 -23.38
N LEU A 3 46.37 76.54 -23.65
CA LEU A 3 45.34 76.68 -22.64
C LEU A 3 44.89 75.31 -22.19
N LEU A 4 45.17 74.99 -20.96
CA LEU A 4 44.76 73.73 -20.30
C LEU A 4 43.41 74.00 -19.65
N THR A 5 42.31 73.37 -20.20
CA THR A 5 40.97 73.48 -19.66
C THR A 5 40.75 72.35 -18.66
N LEU A 6 40.59 72.73 -17.39
CA LEU A 6 40.32 71.79 -16.29
C LEU A 6 38.80 71.50 -16.22
N LEU A 7 38.39 70.28 -16.55
CA LEU A 7 37.00 69.82 -16.37
C LEU A 7 36.83 69.26 -14.94
N LEU A 8 36.03 69.96 -14.15
CA LEU A 8 35.63 69.55 -12.84
C LEU A 8 34.36 68.60 -12.99
N THR A 9 34.52 67.32 -12.79
CA THR A 9 33.36 66.37 -12.74
C THR A 9 32.85 66.31 -11.33
N THR A 10 31.64 66.78 -11.08
CA THR A 10 30.91 66.64 -9.83
C THR A 10 30.32 65.30 -9.78
N LEU A 11 30.76 64.43 -8.83
CA LEU A 11 30.22 63.13 -8.51
C LEU A 11 29.00 63.33 -7.61
N THR A 12 27.80 63.12 -8.15
CA THR A 12 26.55 63.09 -7.37
C THR A 12 26.36 61.73 -6.74
N LEU A 13 26.44 61.59 -5.39
CA LEU A 13 26.03 60.41 -4.63
C LEU A 13 24.51 60.32 -4.68
N LEU A 14 24.01 59.30 -5.32
CA LEU A 14 22.61 58.87 -5.20
C LEU A 14 22.43 58.00 -3.93
N PRO A 15 21.39 58.24 -3.12
CA PRO A 15 21.10 57.35 -1.97
C PRO A 15 20.60 56.01 -2.46
N THR A 16 21.24 54.93 -2.01
CA THR A 16 20.79 53.57 -2.23
C THR A 16 19.56 53.29 -1.34
N PRO A 17 18.44 52.78 -1.89
CA PRO A 17 17.33 52.33 -1.05
C PRO A 17 17.75 51.06 -0.27
N SER A 18 17.70 51.16 1.06
CA SER A 18 17.84 50.02 1.95
C SER A 18 16.61 49.13 1.78
N TYR A 19 16.77 48.00 1.08
CA TYR A 19 15.79 46.91 1.13
C TYR A 19 15.93 46.20 2.46
N THR A 20 14.92 46.36 3.30
CA THR A 20 14.71 45.47 4.45
C THR A 20 14.30 44.11 3.89
N GLN A 21 15.21 43.16 3.95
CA GLN A 21 14.93 41.76 3.62
C GLN A 21 14.07 41.21 4.78
N GLU A 22 12.75 41.23 4.59
CA GLU A 22 11.87 40.39 5.41
C GLU A 22 12.28 38.95 5.19
N SER A 23 12.88 38.33 6.21
CA SER A 23 13.04 36.88 6.32
C SER A 23 11.65 36.27 6.42
N SER A 24 11.02 36.00 5.29
CA SER A 24 9.96 35.03 5.25
C SER A 24 10.58 33.66 5.55
N THR A 25 10.50 33.23 6.81
CA THR A 25 10.61 31.84 7.19
C THR A 25 9.46 31.13 6.49
N SER A 26 9.69 30.69 5.25
CA SER A 26 8.90 29.64 4.68
C SER A 26 9.21 28.38 5.49
N SER A 27 8.34 28.06 6.45
CA SER A 27 8.19 26.71 6.91
C SER A 27 7.86 25.90 5.64
N SER A 28 8.86 25.28 5.07
CA SER A 28 8.66 24.16 4.17
C SER A 28 8.04 23.07 5.01
N ASP A 29 6.70 23.06 5.07
CA ASP A 29 5.98 21.82 5.28
C ASP A 29 6.44 20.93 4.11
N GLU A 30 7.50 20.16 4.33
CA GLU A 30 7.76 18.98 3.56
C GLU A 30 6.52 18.10 3.79
N ASP A 31 5.57 18.23 2.87
CA ASP A 31 4.53 17.22 2.65
C ASP A 31 5.27 15.97 2.18
N THR A 32 5.95 15.34 3.14
CA THR A 32 6.42 13.97 3.01
C THR A 32 5.14 13.16 3.00
N SER A 33 4.52 13.05 1.84
CA SER A 33 3.53 12.02 1.55
C SER A 33 4.23 10.67 1.74
N SER A 34 4.52 10.35 2.99
CA SER A 34 4.99 9.03 3.35
C SER A 34 3.86 8.08 3.00
N THR A 35 3.99 7.42 1.87
CA THR A 35 3.05 6.40 1.42
C THR A 35 2.92 5.40 2.57
N SER A 36 1.83 5.53 3.33
CA SER A 36 1.63 4.77 4.55
C SER A 36 1.57 3.29 4.23
N SER A 37 2.50 2.51 4.77
CA SER A 37 2.53 1.06 4.64
C SER A 37 2.00 0.39 5.90
N PHE A 38 1.33 -0.75 5.75
CA PHE A 38 0.72 -1.47 6.87
C PHE A 38 0.55 -2.96 6.58
N THR A 39 0.48 -3.74 7.64
CA THR A 39 0.01 -5.13 7.61
C THR A 39 -1.41 -5.20 8.12
N VAL A 40 -2.13 -6.28 7.80
CA VAL A 40 -3.54 -6.44 8.18
C VAL A 40 -3.72 -7.68 9.04
N THR A 41 -4.53 -7.56 10.10
CA THR A 41 -5.10 -8.69 10.85
C THR A 41 -6.62 -8.61 10.88
N ALA A 42 -7.29 -9.76 10.83
CA ALA A 42 -8.73 -9.83 10.95
C ALA A 42 -9.20 -9.53 12.38
N TYR A 43 -10.30 -8.80 12.49
CA TYR A 43 -11.00 -8.58 13.75
C TYR A 43 -12.42 -9.13 13.67
N ARG A 44 -12.67 -10.18 14.45
CA ARG A 44 -13.98 -10.75 14.71
C ARG A 44 -13.93 -11.50 16.04
N SER A 45 -14.43 -10.86 17.09
CA SER A 45 -14.44 -11.46 18.44
C SER A 45 -15.09 -12.85 18.45
N ASN A 46 -14.56 -13.74 19.26
CA ASN A 46 -15.07 -15.12 19.44
C ASN A 46 -15.17 -15.93 18.12
N SER A 47 -14.21 -15.73 17.22
CA SER A 47 -14.21 -16.34 15.90
C SER A 47 -12.85 -16.99 15.60
N PRO A 48 -12.82 -18.10 14.84
CA PRO A 48 -11.58 -18.78 14.44
C PRO A 48 -10.67 -17.91 13.56
N ILE A 49 -11.20 -16.84 12.96
CA ILE A 49 -10.41 -15.91 12.14
C ILE A 49 -9.87 -14.71 12.93
N ASN A 50 -10.23 -14.55 14.22
CA ASN A 50 -9.81 -13.40 14.99
C ASN A 50 -8.28 -13.35 15.14
N ASN A 51 -7.69 -12.19 14.87
CA ASN A 51 -6.25 -11.93 14.87
C ASN A 51 -5.42 -12.72 13.83
N LEU A 52 -6.05 -13.44 12.89
CA LEU A 52 -5.31 -14.04 11.79
C LEU A 52 -4.75 -12.95 10.88
N ALA A 53 -3.47 -13.08 10.52
CA ALA A 53 -2.81 -12.17 9.58
C ALA A 53 -3.35 -12.38 8.15
N LEU A 54 -3.46 -11.28 7.41
CA LEU A 54 -3.67 -11.31 5.97
C LEU A 54 -2.38 -11.76 5.30
N THR A 55 -2.45 -12.81 4.50
CA THR A 55 -1.33 -13.43 3.80
C THR A 55 -1.61 -13.58 2.32
N ILE A 56 -0.57 -13.67 1.52
CA ILE A 56 -0.63 -13.95 0.10
C ILE A 56 -0.12 -15.37 -0.16
N PHE A 57 -0.84 -16.11 -0.99
CA PHE A 57 -0.42 -17.41 -1.48
C PHE A 57 -1.09 -17.73 -2.82
N SER A 58 -0.29 -18.17 -3.80
CA SER A 58 -0.79 -18.57 -5.13
C SER A 58 -1.77 -17.56 -5.75
N GLY A 59 -1.35 -16.29 -5.80
CA GLY A 59 -2.11 -15.21 -6.44
C GLY A 59 -3.40 -14.79 -5.72
N ARG A 60 -3.60 -15.19 -4.45
CA ARG A 60 -4.81 -14.90 -3.66
C ARG A 60 -4.46 -14.41 -2.26
N PHE A 61 -5.43 -13.74 -1.63
CA PHE A 61 -5.35 -13.32 -0.24
C PHE A 61 -6.08 -14.29 0.68
N TYR A 62 -5.44 -14.55 1.82
CA TYR A 62 -5.96 -15.44 2.85
C TYR A 62 -5.85 -14.81 4.23
N LEU A 63 -6.66 -15.25 5.17
CA LEU A 63 -6.40 -15.09 6.60
C LEU A 63 -5.72 -16.35 7.11
N GLY A 64 -4.60 -16.18 7.83
CA GLY A 64 -3.79 -17.27 8.37
C GLY A 64 -2.82 -17.88 7.33
N GLY A 65 -1.96 -18.77 7.82
CA GLY A 65 -0.88 -19.36 7.02
C GLY A 65 0.33 -18.43 6.90
N ARG A 66 1.13 -18.64 5.87
CA ARG A 66 2.34 -17.85 5.57
C ARG A 66 2.19 -17.13 4.24
N THR A 67 2.72 -15.92 4.17
CA THR A 67 2.88 -15.18 2.91
C THR A 67 3.92 -15.88 2.03
N SER A 68 3.63 -15.95 0.74
CA SER A 68 4.51 -16.47 -0.30
C SER A 68 5.08 -15.33 -1.13
N SER A 69 6.38 -15.35 -1.30
CA SER A 69 7.12 -14.35 -2.07
C SER A 69 8.23 -15.03 -2.88
N TYR A 70 8.70 -14.34 -3.89
CA TYR A 70 9.85 -14.74 -4.68
C TYR A 70 10.88 -13.62 -4.71
N CYS A 71 12.14 -14.00 -4.72
CA CYS A 71 13.27 -13.10 -4.96
C CYS A 71 14.23 -13.74 -5.99
N PRO A 72 14.61 -13.02 -7.06
CA PRO A 72 15.48 -13.57 -8.09
C PRO A 72 16.85 -13.97 -7.52
N PRO A 73 17.45 -15.09 -8.00
CA PRO A 73 18.74 -15.54 -7.50
C PRO A 73 19.86 -14.51 -7.57
N GLY A 74 19.86 -13.65 -8.62
CA GLY A 74 20.84 -12.57 -8.75
C GLY A 74 20.74 -11.56 -7.60
N VAL A 75 19.53 -11.13 -7.26
CA VAL A 75 19.28 -10.21 -6.14
C VAL A 75 19.60 -10.88 -4.81
N ALA A 76 19.24 -12.16 -4.67
CA ALA A 76 19.52 -12.93 -3.46
C ALA A 76 21.03 -13.09 -3.21
N SER A 77 21.83 -13.25 -4.26
CA SER A 77 23.30 -13.38 -4.14
C SER A 77 23.98 -12.09 -3.70
N GLU A 78 23.32 -10.94 -3.91
CA GLU A 78 23.78 -9.62 -3.48
C GLU A 78 23.29 -9.25 -2.05
N GLY A 79 22.43 -10.09 -1.46
CA GLY A 79 21.86 -9.85 -0.14
C GLY A 79 20.74 -8.80 -0.11
N GLU A 80 20.22 -8.43 -1.28
CA GLU A 80 19.24 -7.34 -1.45
C GLU A 80 17.77 -7.81 -1.39
N CYS A 81 17.53 -9.08 -1.08
CA CYS A 81 16.15 -9.59 -0.95
C CYS A 81 15.47 -9.05 0.30
N PRO A 82 14.30 -8.42 0.16
CA PRO A 82 13.45 -8.13 1.31
C PRO A 82 13.00 -9.41 2.02
N PRO A 83 12.58 -9.35 3.30
CA PRO A 83 12.23 -10.52 4.11
C PRO A 83 11.18 -11.46 3.50
N GLY A 84 10.17 -10.93 2.81
CA GLY A 84 9.17 -11.70 2.07
C GLY A 84 8.18 -12.52 2.92
N ASN A 85 8.17 -12.36 4.23
CA ASN A 85 7.40 -13.18 5.17
C ASN A 85 6.11 -12.52 5.69
N GLU A 86 5.90 -11.24 5.41
CA GLU A 86 4.70 -10.47 5.73
C GLU A 86 4.05 -9.93 4.45
N THR A 87 2.72 -9.82 4.45
CA THR A 87 2.01 -9.08 3.40
C THR A 87 1.89 -7.63 3.82
N ILE A 88 2.61 -6.74 3.14
CA ILE A 88 2.60 -5.30 3.40
C ILE A 88 1.87 -4.59 2.27
N ILE A 89 0.83 -3.84 2.64
CA ILE A 89 0.03 -3.01 1.73
C ILE A 89 0.54 -1.58 1.83
N VAL A 90 0.48 -0.84 0.72
CA VAL A 90 0.89 0.56 0.62
C VAL A 90 -0.23 1.38 -0.01
N GLY A 91 -0.56 2.51 0.61
CA GLY A 91 -1.73 3.29 0.21
C GLY A 91 -3.02 2.47 0.32
N ASP A 92 -3.96 2.66 -0.58
CA ASP A 92 -5.25 1.98 -0.52
C ASP A 92 -5.23 0.55 -1.08
N ASN A 93 -4.44 0.27 -2.14
CA ASN A 93 -4.43 -1.02 -2.83
C ASN A 93 -3.10 -1.41 -3.49
N GLY A 94 -1.98 -0.76 -3.17
CA GLY A 94 -0.65 -1.17 -3.60
C GLY A 94 -0.08 -2.28 -2.70
N LEU A 95 0.84 -3.09 -3.22
CA LEU A 95 1.66 -4.00 -2.44
C LEU A 95 3.08 -3.43 -2.30
N SER A 96 3.65 -3.51 -1.11
CA SER A 96 5.01 -3.04 -0.83
C SER A 96 6.02 -4.05 -1.35
N VAL A 97 6.50 -3.83 -2.57
CA VAL A 97 7.44 -4.71 -3.28
C VAL A 97 8.56 -3.92 -3.92
N SER A 98 9.73 -4.58 -4.12
CA SER A 98 10.90 -4.00 -4.80
C SER A 98 10.86 -4.21 -6.30
N VAL A 99 10.08 -5.17 -6.79
CA VAL A 99 10.04 -5.47 -8.24
C VAL A 99 9.59 -4.24 -9.03
N PRO A 100 10.31 -3.88 -10.11
CA PRO A 100 9.91 -2.77 -10.97
C PRO A 100 8.49 -2.93 -11.52
N GLY A 101 7.73 -1.83 -11.56
CA GLY A 101 6.32 -1.83 -11.95
C GLY A 101 5.34 -2.19 -10.83
N GLY A 102 5.86 -2.69 -9.69
CA GLY A 102 5.03 -2.96 -8.51
C GLY A 102 3.97 -4.04 -8.71
N GLN A 103 3.10 -4.18 -7.71
CA GLN A 103 1.93 -5.05 -7.75
C GLN A 103 0.73 -4.32 -7.14
N GLN A 104 -0.44 -4.45 -7.75
CA GLN A 104 -1.67 -3.79 -7.34
C GLN A 104 -2.75 -4.80 -6.98
N ILE A 105 -3.40 -4.57 -5.83
CA ILE A 105 -4.56 -5.37 -5.38
C ILE A 105 -5.77 -5.03 -6.24
N TYR A 106 -6.48 -6.07 -6.66
CA TYR A 106 -7.76 -5.94 -7.35
C TYR A 106 -8.75 -7.03 -6.88
N ILE A 107 -9.99 -6.85 -7.24
CA ILE A 107 -11.11 -7.75 -6.95
C ILE A 107 -11.45 -8.46 -8.25
N LEU A 108 -11.46 -9.78 -8.24
CA LEU A 108 -11.96 -10.59 -9.34
C LEU A 108 -13.48 -10.46 -9.51
N SER A 109 -14.00 -10.79 -10.68
CA SER A 109 -15.45 -10.89 -10.90
C SER A 109 -16.18 -11.83 -9.94
N THR A 110 -15.46 -12.77 -9.32
CA THR A 110 -15.95 -13.66 -8.26
C THR A 110 -16.06 -12.99 -6.89
N GLY A 111 -15.51 -11.79 -6.71
CA GLY A 111 -15.38 -11.11 -5.43
C GLY A 111 -14.08 -11.43 -4.67
N ALA A 112 -13.27 -12.40 -5.10
CA ALA A 112 -12.01 -12.73 -4.43
C ALA A 112 -10.97 -11.64 -4.62
N LEU A 113 -10.17 -11.39 -3.58
CA LEU A 113 -9.00 -10.51 -3.69
C LEU A 113 -7.86 -11.22 -4.44
N SER A 114 -7.21 -10.48 -5.32
CA SER A 114 -6.05 -10.90 -6.11
C SER A 114 -5.12 -9.70 -6.31
N PHE A 115 -4.03 -9.87 -7.03
CA PHE A 115 -3.09 -8.78 -7.34
C PHE A 115 -2.46 -9.01 -8.72
N THR A 116 -1.95 -7.94 -9.31
CA THR A 116 -1.31 -7.97 -10.62
C THR A 116 0.03 -8.70 -10.56
N ALA A 117 0.40 -9.37 -11.66
CA ALA A 117 1.78 -9.84 -11.81
C ALA A 117 2.75 -8.66 -11.95
N PRO A 118 4.04 -8.86 -11.59
CA PRO A 118 5.07 -7.86 -11.86
C PRO A 118 5.09 -7.43 -13.33
N HIS A 119 5.43 -6.17 -13.58
CA HIS A 119 5.48 -5.56 -14.93
C HIS A 119 4.17 -5.66 -15.74
N SER A 120 3.03 -5.90 -15.08
CA SER A 120 1.77 -6.10 -15.77
C SER A 120 0.63 -5.35 -15.06
N ALA A 121 -0.14 -4.60 -15.83
CA ALA A 121 -1.41 -4.04 -15.39
C ALA A 121 -2.61 -4.96 -15.75
N TYR A 122 -2.35 -6.18 -16.25
CA TYR A 122 -3.41 -7.09 -16.65
C TYR A 122 -4.22 -7.57 -15.44
N MET A 123 -5.52 -7.47 -15.58
CA MET A 123 -6.52 -8.05 -14.69
C MET A 123 -7.56 -8.82 -15.53
N PRO A 124 -8.04 -9.97 -15.07
CA PRO A 124 -9.09 -10.71 -15.76
C PRO A 124 -10.35 -9.85 -16.02
N PRO A 125 -11.08 -10.10 -17.10
CA PRO A 125 -12.33 -9.37 -17.38
C PRO A 125 -13.30 -9.39 -16.21
N GLY A 126 -13.95 -8.25 -15.95
CA GLY A 126 -14.87 -8.07 -14.82
C GLY A 126 -14.19 -7.83 -13.46
N SER A 127 -12.85 -7.70 -13.44
CA SER A 127 -12.12 -7.29 -12.23
C SER A 127 -12.31 -5.80 -11.95
N SER A 128 -12.08 -5.40 -10.68
CA SER A 128 -12.15 -4.01 -10.20
C SER A 128 -10.98 -3.69 -9.29
N THR A 129 -10.42 -2.49 -9.37
CA THR A 129 -9.33 -1.99 -8.50
C THR A 129 -9.82 -1.41 -7.17
N GLY A 130 -11.08 -1.54 -6.85
CA GLY A 130 -11.64 -1.02 -5.59
C GLY A 130 -13.10 -0.65 -5.73
N PRO A 131 -13.61 0.25 -4.88
CA PRO A 131 -12.86 1.18 -4.00
C PRO A 131 -12.35 0.55 -2.69
N PHE A 132 -11.07 0.78 -2.38
CA PHE A 132 -10.49 0.50 -1.07
C PHE A 132 -10.16 1.81 -0.35
N SER A 133 -10.06 1.77 0.97
CA SER A 133 -9.65 2.91 1.78
C SER A 133 -8.82 2.44 2.97
N TYR A 134 -7.68 3.08 3.17
CA TYR A 134 -6.86 2.96 4.36
C TYR A 134 -7.04 4.20 5.24
N THR A 135 -7.31 3.99 6.52
CA THR A 135 -7.34 5.05 7.53
C THR A 135 -6.32 4.71 8.60
N PRO A 136 -5.26 5.50 8.76
CA PRO A 136 -4.27 5.27 9.82
C PRO A 136 -4.88 5.47 11.21
N GLY A 137 -4.27 4.85 12.23
CA GLY A 137 -4.72 4.98 13.63
C GLY A 137 -3.72 4.37 14.61
N THR A 138 -3.89 4.67 15.90
CA THR A 138 -3.05 4.19 16.98
C THR A 138 -3.89 3.44 18.00
N PRO A 139 -3.53 2.18 18.38
CA PRO A 139 -2.36 1.40 17.95
C PRO A 139 -2.51 0.77 16.56
N TYR A 140 -3.66 0.81 15.92
CA TYR A 140 -3.93 0.34 14.57
C TYR A 140 -4.97 1.23 13.89
N GLY A 141 -4.93 1.30 12.58
CA GLY A 141 -5.94 1.89 11.72
C GLY A 141 -6.92 0.85 11.17
N SER A 142 -7.55 1.19 10.05
CA SER A 142 -8.47 0.29 9.33
C SER A 142 -8.18 0.28 7.85
N TRP A 143 -8.38 -0.87 7.22
CA TRP A 143 -8.38 -1.02 5.78
C TRP A 143 -9.70 -1.65 5.35
N ASN A 144 -10.39 -1.05 4.39
CA ASN A 144 -11.74 -1.47 4.03
C ASN A 144 -11.97 -1.44 2.52
N TYR A 145 -12.81 -2.36 2.06
CA TYR A 145 -13.54 -2.20 0.81
C TYR A 145 -14.78 -1.33 1.09
N THR A 146 -14.88 -0.18 0.41
CA THR A 146 -15.91 0.83 0.65
C THR A 146 -17.05 0.80 -0.36
N GLY A 147 -17.07 -0.19 -1.27
CA GLY A 147 -18.19 -0.43 -2.17
C GLY A 147 -19.45 -0.90 -1.43
N SER A 148 -20.53 -1.17 -2.16
CA SER A 148 -21.82 -1.57 -1.57
C SER A 148 -22.18 -3.02 -1.95
N PRO A 149 -22.40 -3.91 -0.94
CA PRO A 149 -22.13 -3.74 0.49
C PRO A 149 -20.62 -3.68 0.77
N GLY A 150 -20.21 -2.90 1.79
CA GLY A 150 -18.81 -2.72 2.16
C GLY A 150 -18.23 -3.86 3.00
N GLY A 151 -16.89 -3.84 3.17
CA GLY A 151 -16.15 -4.75 4.02
C GLY A 151 -15.71 -6.04 3.33
N PHE A 152 -15.17 -6.95 4.15
CA PHE A 152 -14.58 -8.22 3.72
C PHE A 152 -15.29 -9.41 4.35
N ILE A 153 -15.25 -10.55 3.66
CA ILE A 153 -15.61 -11.86 4.16
C ILE A 153 -14.45 -12.83 3.96
N ALA A 154 -14.30 -13.76 4.88
CA ALA A 154 -13.33 -14.85 4.82
C ALA A 154 -14.05 -16.18 4.72
N CYS A 155 -13.75 -16.96 3.71
CA CYS A 155 -14.42 -18.23 3.41
C CYS A 155 -13.48 -19.40 3.67
N PRO A 156 -13.94 -20.47 4.34
CA PRO A 156 -13.09 -21.60 4.70
C PRO A 156 -12.61 -22.35 3.44
N VAL A 157 -11.33 -22.69 3.40
CA VAL A 157 -10.78 -23.55 2.35
C VAL A 157 -10.92 -24.99 2.78
N LYS A 158 -11.81 -25.75 2.12
CA LYS A 158 -12.02 -27.19 2.40
C LYS A 158 -10.94 -28.02 1.69
N GLY A 159 -10.18 -28.83 2.43
CA GLY A 159 -9.36 -29.92 1.88
C GLY A 159 -8.09 -29.54 1.11
N GLY A 160 -7.54 -28.32 1.25
CA GLY A 160 -6.31 -27.90 0.58
C GLY A 160 -5.05 -28.54 1.18
N ALA A 161 -4.07 -28.91 0.33
CA ALA A 161 -2.71 -29.24 0.75
C ALA A 161 -2.10 -28.02 1.50
N GLY A 162 -1.87 -28.15 2.78
CA GLY A 162 -1.57 -27.06 3.71
C GLY A 162 -2.76 -26.69 4.59
N GLY A 163 -3.78 -27.53 4.64
CA GLY A 163 -5.07 -27.38 5.29
C GLY A 163 -5.01 -27.32 6.81
N GLY A 164 -4.68 -26.23 7.35
CA GLY A 164 -4.87 -25.87 8.74
C GLY A 164 -5.28 -24.41 8.81
N GLY A 165 -6.57 -24.13 8.80
CA GLY A 165 -7.08 -22.83 9.21
C GLY A 165 -6.85 -21.66 8.26
N ARG A 166 -6.67 -21.86 6.94
CA ARG A 166 -6.66 -20.79 5.95
C ARG A 166 -8.06 -20.43 5.50
N TRP A 167 -8.32 -19.14 5.36
CA TRP A 167 -9.57 -18.58 4.90
C TRP A 167 -9.31 -17.65 3.74
N ILE A 168 -9.83 -17.97 2.56
CA ILE A 168 -9.68 -17.09 1.39
C ILE A 168 -10.52 -15.83 1.56
N VAL A 169 -9.96 -14.67 1.19
CA VAL A 169 -10.58 -13.36 1.41
C VAL A 169 -11.31 -12.88 0.15
N TYR A 170 -12.54 -12.42 0.37
CA TYR A 170 -13.42 -11.81 -0.62
C TYR A 170 -13.89 -10.44 -0.14
N VAL A 171 -14.29 -9.58 -1.06
CA VAL A 171 -15.17 -8.46 -0.72
C VAL A 171 -16.56 -9.01 -0.39
N ASN A 172 -17.28 -8.32 0.48
CA ASN A 172 -18.59 -8.77 0.99
C ASN A 172 -19.70 -8.58 -0.05
N TRP A 173 -19.60 -9.27 -1.19
CA TRP A 173 -20.66 -9.30 -2.19
C TRP A 173 -21.63 -10.43 -1.96
N LYS A 174 -22.95 -10.15 -2.08
CA LYS A 174 -24.01 -11.16 -1.91
C LYS A 174 -23.91 -12.30 -2.91
N ASN A 175 -23.37 -12.05 -4.10
CA ASN A 175 -23.21 -12.99 -5.20
C ASN A 175 -21.74 -13.41 -5.40
N ALA A 176 -20.89 -13.30 -4.37
CA ALA A 176 -19.52 -13.77 -4.44
C ALA A 176 -19.50 -15.29 -4.75
N THR A 177 -18.65 -15.68 -5.71
CA THR A 177 -18.44 -17.10 -6.03
C THR A 177 -17.37 -17.65 -5.12
N VAL A 178 -17.80 -18.30 -4.05
CA VAL A 178 -16.94 -18.79 -2.96
C VAL A 178 -16.68 -20.29 -3.04
N PRO A 179 -15.61 -20.81 -2.43
CA PRO A 179 -15.38 -22.26 -2.31
C PRO A 179 -16.58 -22.95 -1.64
N GLY A 180 -17.07 -24.04 -2.25
CA GLY A 180 -18.25 -24.75 -1.73
C GLY A 180 -19.60 -24.11 -2.09
N GLY A 181 -19.60 -22.95 -2.76
CA GLY A 181 -20.81 -22.31 -3.31
C GLY A 181 -21.76 -21.67 -2.29
N ASN A 182 -21.41 -21.68 -0.99
CA ASN A 182 -22.27 -21.16 0.07
C ASN A 182 -21.62 -19.97 0.80
N VAL A 183 -22.01 -18.75 0.45
CA VAL A 183 -21.52 -17.50 1.08
C VAL A 183 -21.85 -17.44 2.58
N ASN A 184 -22.89 -18.13 3.05
CA ASN A 184 -23.26 -18.15 4.46
C ASN A 184 -22.25 -18.89 5.35
N GLU A 185 -21.34 -19.69 4.77
CA GLU A 185 -20.22 -20.30 5.49
C GLU A 185 -19.05 -19.32 5.71
N CYS A 186 -19.06 -18.16 5.05
CA CYS A 186 -18.04 -17.14 5.16
C CYS A 186 -18.30 -16.21 6.35
N LEU A 187 -17.23 -15.73 6.94
CA LEU A 187 -17.27 -14.88 8.13
C LEU A 187 -16.89 -13.46 7.76
N GLY A 188 -17.78 -12.48 7.96
CA GLY A 188 -17.44 -11.06 7.85
C GLY A 188 -16.41 -10.66 8.90
N PHE A 189 -15.47 -9.76 8.58
CA PHE A 189 -14.47 -9.26 9.52
C PHE A 189 -14.08 -7.82 9.27
N GLY A 190 -13.62 -7.15 10.32
CA GLY A 190 -12.92 -5.87 10.22
C GLY A 190 -11.42 -6.11 9.97
N ALA A 191 -10.82 -5.34 9.09
CA ALA A 191 -9.37 -5.40 8.83
C ALA A 191 -8.66 -4.32 9.64
N ARG A 192 -7.96 -4.73 10.71
CA ARG A 192 -7.08 -3.85 11.49
C ARG A 192 -5.78 -3.66 10.73
N ALA A 193 -5.44 -2.41 10.46
CA ALA A 193 -4.23 -2.02 9.74
C ALA A 193 -3.15 -1.58 10.74
N TRP A 194 -2.06 -2.33 10.79
CA TRP A 194 -0.91 -2.06 11.67
C TRP A 194 0.16 -1.33 10.88
N GLY A 195 0.37 -0.05 11.17
CA GLY A 195 1.36 0.78 10.48
C GLY A 195 2.76 0.14 10.48
N ARG A 196 3.45 0.26 9.37
CA ARG A 196 4.84 -0.18 9.17
C ARG A 196 5.69 1.01 8.75
N ASN A 197 6.84 1.16 9.40
CA ASN A 197 7.82 2.16 8.97
C ASN A 197 8.52 1.66 7.72
N ALA A 198 8.27 2.30 6.58
CA ALA A 198 9.00 2.25 5.31
C ALA A 198 9.71 0.93 4.91
N SER A 199 9.27 -0.23 5.43
CA SER A 199 9.88 -1.51 5.08
C SER A 199 9.25 -2.08 3.81
N VAL A 200 10.09 -2.49 2.85
CA VAL A 200 9.66 -3.26 1.69
C VAL A 200 9.32 -4.67 2.13
N GLY A 201 8.11 -5.15 1.78
CA GLY A 201 7.61 -6.44 2.23
C GLY A 201 8.27 -7.63 1.55
N ALA A 202 8.44 -7.56 0.24
CA ALA A 202 8.98 -8.63 -0.58
C ALA A 202 9.68 -8.08 -1.83
N TRP A 203 10.44 -8.93 -2.55
CA TRP A 203 10.78 -8.59 -3.93
C TRP A 203 9.51 -8.58 -4.77
N GLU A 204 8.80 -9.70 -4.79
CA GLU A 204 7.45 -9.81 -5.32
C GLU A 204 6.65 -10.87 -4.54
N TYR A 205 5.33 -10.72 -4.49
CA TYR A 205 4.43 -11.73 -3.95
C TYR A 205 3.95 -12.69 -5.05
N ILE A 206 3.74 -13.99 -4.69
CA ILE A 206 3.34 -15.04 -5.61
C ILE A 206 2.17 -15.90 -5.11
#